data_8dda452ab24c20d50fcef17ac05835ed
#
_entry.id   8dda452ab24c20d50fcef17ac05835ed
#
_cell.length_a   1.000
_cell.length_b   1.000
_cell.length_c   1.000
_cell.angle_alpha   90.00
_cell.angle_beta   90.00
_cell.angle_gamma   90.00
#
_symmetry.space_group_name_H-M   'P 1'
#
loop_
_entity.id
_entity.type
_entity.pdbx_description
1 polymer ?
#
loop_
_entity_poly.entity_id
_entity_poly.type
_entity_poly.pdbx_seq_one_letter_code
_entity_poly.pdbx_strand_id
1 'polypeptide(L)'
;VMGGLIFGSVFFLVTINYMAENIEDFESRPLPNPKKISISSHNPIIKVDATSRKKWTLVDFSTKKIYQLKNLKKNEINNYSWDVGFQRTKIITNGGVTNPNGKVSLKNLGPVNFDSIATIPINGYVKDSKSFGKIMNKAISDWYLYRTRTHNIESQKNVYIVQMADGGHLKMRILNYYCNREESECKSVMCGRQEAACYSIEYILADNNKTFPITNDSLTTMARQEKNN
;
A
#
# COMPACT_ATOMS: atom_id res chain seq x y z
N VAL A 1 -18.30 -5.61 -48.69
CA VAL A 1 -18.11 -4.51 -47.72
C VAL A 1 -19.14 -4.60 -46.59
N MET A 2 -20.39 -4.95 -46.82
CA MET A 2 -21.44 -5.04 -45.78
C MET A 2 -21.21 -6.15 -44.75
N GLY A 3 -20.64 -7.29 -45.11
CA GLY A 3 -20.40 -8.41 -44.17
C GLY A 3 -19.39 -8.10 -43.06
N GLY A 4 -18.38 -7.28 -43.35
CA GLY A 4 -17.35 -6.91 -42.38
C GLY A 4 -17.86 -5.94 -41.28
N LEU A 5 -18.80 -5.05 -41.61
CA LEU A 5 -19.41 -4.12 -40.65
C LEU A 5 -20.35 -4.85 -39.68
N ILE A 6 -21.09 -5.85 -40.14
CA ILE A 6 -21.98 -6.64 -39.27
C ILE A 6 -21.14 -7.50 -38.30
N PHE A 7 -20.07 -8.14 -38.79
CA PHE A 7 -19.19 -8.96 -37.96
C PHE A 7 -18.48 -8.09 -36.89
N GLY A 8 -18.02 -6.89 -37.24
CA GLY A 8 -17.37 -5.96 -36.32
C GLY A 8 -18.32 -5.47 -35.21
N SER A 9 -19.58 -5.16 -35.55
CA SER A 9 -20.55 -4.71 -34.57
C SER A 9 -21.02 -5.85 -33.64
N VAL A 10 -21.19 -7.05 -34.12
CA VAL A 10 -21.53 -8.20 -33.25
C VAL A 10 -20.38 -8.55 -32.31
N PHE A 11 -19.13 -8.57 -32.82
CA PHE A 11 -17.95 -8.81 -31.98
C PHE A 11 -17.81 -7.74 -30.91
N PHE A 12 -18.04 -6.47 -31.23
CA PHE A 12 -17.99 -5.35 -30.28
C PHE A 12 -19.06 -5.45 -29.19
N LEU A 13 -20.29 -5.81 -29.55
CA LEU A 13 -21.37 -6.03 -28.58
C LEU A 13 -21.12 -7.22 -27.66
N VAL A 14 -20.57 -8.33 -28.19
CA VAL A 14 -20.21 -9.50 -27.38
C VAL A 14 -19.07 -9.17 -26.41
N THR A 15 -18.05 -8.41 -26.84
CA THR A 15 -16.96 -8.01 -25.96
C THR A 15 -17.41 -7.02 -24.89
N ILE A 16 -18.31 -6.09 -25.20
CA ILE A 16 -18.87 -5.17 -24.18
C ILE A 16 -19.72 -5.93 -23.16
N ASN A 17 -20.59 -6.85 -23.61
CA ASN A 17 -21.38 -7.65 -22.67
C ASN A 17 -20.49 -8.55 -21.81
N TYR A 18 -19.48 -9.19 -22.37
CA TYR A 18 -18.51 -9.97 -21.59
C TYR A 18 -17.73 -9.13 -20.59
N MET A 19 -17.34 -7.90 -20.95
CA MET A 19 -16.71 -6.97 -20.01
C MET A 19 -17.67 -6.48 -18.95
N ALA A 20 -18.94 -6.22 -19.29
CA ALA A 20 -19.97 -5.79 -18.35
C ALA A 20 -20.30 -6.90 -17.32
N GLU A 21 -20.45 -8.13 -17.75
CA GLU A 21 -20.67 -9.29 -16.87
C GLU A 21 -19.47 -9.51 -15.91
N ASN A 22 -18.24 -9.36 -16.40
CA ASN A 22 -17.06 -9.46 -15.56
C ASN A 22 -16.90 -8.28 -14.58
N ILE A 23 -17.48 -7.12 -14.88
CA ILE A 23 -17.51 -5.98 -13.96
C ILE A 23 -18.53 -6.20 -12.84
N GLU A 24 -19.66 -6.79 -13.13
CA GLU A 24 -20.69 -7.13 -12.14
C GLU A 24 -20.20 -8.23 -11.18
N ASP A 25 -19.49 -9.24 -11.65
CA ASP A 25 -18.87 -10.27 -10.81
C ASP A 25 -17.81 -9.72 -9.86
N PHE A 26 -17.18 -8.58 -10.19
CA PHE A 26 -16.26 -7.90 -9.30
C PHE A 26 -16.95 -7.22 -8.11
N GLU A 27 -18.22 -6.84 -8.25
CA GLU A 27 -19.03 -6.24 -7.17
C GLU A 27 -19.70 -7.29 -6.28
N SER A 28 -19.93 -8.50 -6.77
CA SER A 28 -20.70 -9.54 -6.09
C SER A 28 -19.90 -10.39 -5.13
N ARG A 29 -18.56 -10.33 -5.12
CA ARG A 29 -17.78 -11.00 -4.10
C ARG A 29 -17.95 -10.24 -2.78
N PRO A 30 -18.55 -10.86 -1.74
CA PRO A 30 -18.56 -10.23 -0.43
C PRO A 30 -17.12 -10.00 -0.03
N LEU A 31 -16.73 -8.72 -0.02
CA LEU A 31 -15.44 -8.33 0.52
C LEU A 31 -15.34 -8.91 1.92
N PRO A 32 -14.24 -9.57 2.29
CA PRO A 32 -14.03 -9.92 3.68
C PRO A 32 -14.26 -8.64 4.46
N ASN A 33 -15.25 -8.67 5.37
CA ASN A 33 -15.50 -7.53 6.25
C ASN A 33 -14.15 -7.10 6.78
N PRO A 34 -13.71 -5.86 6.54
CA PRO A 34 -12.50 -5.38 7.15
C PRO A 34 -12.76 -5.57 8.65
N LYS A 35 -12.06 -6.53 9.26
CA LYS A 35 -12.08 -6.65 10.72
C LYS A 35 -11.88 -5.23 11.19
N LYS A 36 -12.78 -4.72 12.06
CA LYS A 36 -12.59 -3.42 12.69
C LYS A 36 -11.25 -3.49 13.42
N ILE A 37 -10.19 -3.16 12.70
CA ILE A 37 -8.87 -3.07 13.28
C ILE A 37 -8.96 -1.77 14.06
N SER A 38 -9.00 -1.90 15.39
CA SER A 38 -8.90 -0.74 16.27
C SER A 38 -7.59 -0.05 15.90
N ILE A 39 -7.69 1.16 15.39
CA ILE A 39 -6.52 1.98 15.10
C ILE A 39 -6.03 2.41 16.47
N SER A 40 -4.94 1.80 16.94
CA SER A 40 -4.25 2.27 18.15
C SER A 40 -3.76 3.68 17.85
N SER A 41 -4.28 4.67 18.56
CA SER A 41 -3.88 6.07 18.41
C SER A 41 -2.49 6.37 19.00
N HIS A 42 -1.80 5.36 19.53
CA HIS A 42 -0.52 5.48 20.24
C HIS A 42 0.71 5.30 19.35
N ASN A 43 0.55 4.73 18.16
CA ASN A 43 1.67 4.50 17.25
C ASN A 43 1.99 5.75 16.43
N PRO A 44 3.25 5.98 16.07
CA PRO A 44 3.64 7.09 15.19
C PRO A 44 2.94 7.01 13.84
N ILE A 45 2.46 8.15 13.36
CA ILE A 45 1.87 8.31 12.04
C ILE A 45 2.70 9.30 11.25
N ILE A 46 3.11 8.93 10.04
CA ILE A 46 3.71 9.84 9.08
C ILE A 46 2.71 10.18 7.98
N LYS A 47 2.61 11.46 7.64
CA LYS A 47 1.80 11.94 6.52
C LYS A 47 2.69 12.16 5.31
N VAL A 48 2.30 11.59 4.16
CA VAL A 48 3.09 11.64 2.92
C VAL A 48 2.25 12.24 1.82
N ASP A 49 2.65 13.40 1.32
CA ASP A 49 2.03 14.03 0.14
C ASP A 49 2.58 13.40 -1.14
N ALA A 50 1.77 12.57 -1.78
CA ALA A 50 2.03 11.95 -3.07
C ALA A 50 1.07 12.44 -4.17
N THR A 51 0.49 13.62 -4.02
CA THR A 51 -0.52 14.20 -4.93
C THR A 51 0.03 14.49 -6.33
N SER A 52 1.34 14.68 -6.45
CA SER A 52 1.99 14.97 -7.73
C SER A 52 1.94 13.77 -8.68
N ARG A 53 1.58 14.04 -9.94
CA ARG A 53 1.68 13.04 -11.03
C ARG A 53 3.06 12.99 -11.68
N LYS A 54 3.90 13.99 -11.39
CA LYS A 54 5.22 14.15 -12.03
C LYS A 54 6.38 13.91 -11.07
N LYS A 55 6.14 14.04 -9.77
CA LYS A 55 7.18 13.89 -8.74
C LYS A 55 6.90 12.65 -7.89
N TRP A 56 7.95 12.00 -7.49
CA TRP A 56 7.94 10.98 -6.46
C TRP A 56 8.22 11.62 -5.10
N THR A 57 7.51 11.19 -4.09
CA THR A 57 7.77 11.53 -2.68
C THR A 57 8.45 10.33 -2.04
N LEU A 58 9.72 10.47 -1.71
CA LEU A 58 10.56 9.45 -1.11
C LEU A 58 10.62 9.67 0.39
N VAL A 59 10.48 8.62 1.17
CA VAL A 59 10.45 8.65 2.64
C VAL A 59 11.59 7.81 3.19
N ASP A 60 12.38 8.42 4.07
CA ASP A 60 13.32 7.76 4.97
C ASP A 60 12.63 7.67 6.34
N PHE A 61 12.23 6.48 6.75
CA PHE A 61 11.50 6.28 8.00
C PHE A 61 12.40 6.38 9.23
N SER A 62 13.68 6.05 9.11
CA SER A 62 14.64 6.16 10.21
C SER A 62 14.81 7.61 10.66
N THR A 63 15.00 8.52 9.69
CA THR A 63 15.24 9.93 9.94
C THR A 63 13.99 10.80 9.83
N LYS A 64 12.86 10.21 9.39
CA LYS A 64 11.59 10.89 9.07
C LYS A 64 11.72 11.97 7.99
N LYS A 65 12.77 11.89 7.16
CA LYS A 65 12.99 12.82 6.07
C LYS A 65 12.16 12.45 4.85
N ILE A 66 11.64 13.47 4.19
CA ILE A 66 10.82 13.34 2.98
C ILE A 66 11.47 14.17 1.88
N TYR A 67 11.67 13.54 0.72
CA TYR A 67 12.28 14.16 -0.45
C TYR A 67 11.31 14.11 -1.63
N GLN A 68 11.30 15.14 -2.46
CA GLN A 68 10.53 15.16 -3.69
C GLN A 68 11.45 15.16 -4.90
N LEU A 69 11.37 14.12 -5.73
CA LEU A 69 12.17 13.96 -6.95
C LEU A 69 11.28 13.91 -8.18
N LYS A 70 11.66 14.66 -9.22
CA LYS A 70 10.95 14.67 -10.50
C LYS A 70 11.16 13.38 -11.29
N ASN A 71 12.35 12.82 -11.21
CA ASN A 71 12.72 11.58 -11.91
C ASN A 71 13.41 10.61 -10.94
N LEU A 72 13.28 9.31 -11.22
CA LEU A 72 14.00 8.26 -10.52
C LEU A 72 15.30 7.90 -11.27
N LYS A 73 16.09 8.90 -11.66
CA LYS A 73 17.38 8.64 -12.28
C LYS A 73 18.36 8.11 -11.23
N LYS A 74 19.12 7.10 -11.60
CA LYS A 74 20.04 6.37 -10.72
C LYS A 74 21.03 7.29 -9.97
N ASN A 75 21.53 8.31 -10.63
CA ASN A 75 22.42 9.31 -10.04
C ASN A 75 21.72 10.27 -9.08
N GLU A 76 20.40 10.47 -9.20
CA GLU A 76 19.65 11.34 -8.30
C GLU A 76 19.17 10.58 -7.06
N ILE A 77 18.64 9.37 -7.24
CA ILE A 77 18.06 8.58 -6.11
C ILE A 77 19.11 8.10 -5.12
N ASN A 78 20.37 7.89 -5.57
CA ASN A 78 21.48 7.46 -4.71
C ASN A 78 22.04 8.59 -3.83
N ASN A 79 21.68 9.85 -4.10
CA ASN A 79 22.08 10.99 -3.26
C ASN A 79 21.28 11.11 -1.97
N TYR A 80 20.24 10.29 -1.81
CA TYR A 80 19.33 10.33 -0.67
C TYR A 80 19.25 8.96 0.00
N SER A 81 19.21 8.95 1.33
CA SER A 81 18.73 7.79 2.07
C SER A 81 17.22 7.81 2.01
N TRP A 82 16.61 6.73 1.55
CA TRP A 82 15.16 6.56 1.52
C TRP A 82 14.78 5.08 1.47
N ASP A 83 13.57 4.77 1.94
CA ASP A 83 13.06 3.41 2.01
C ASP A 83 11.95 3.18 1.00
N VAL A 84 10.91 4.00 1.04
CA VAL A 84 9.69 3.82 0.24
C VAL A 84 9.38 5.11 -0.51
N GLY A 85 9.00 4.97 -1.78
CA GLY A 85 8.62 6.08 -2.65
C GLY A 85 7.15 6.00 -3.06
N PHE A 86 6.48 7.15 -3.11
CA PHE A 86 5.05 7.28 -3.38
C PHE A 86 4.80 8.24 -4.54
N GLN A 87 3.91 7.87 -5.45
CA GLN A 87 3.41 8.75 -6.51
C GLN A 87 1.96 8.37 -6.83
N ARG A 88 1.02 9.17 -6.43
CA ARG A 88 -0.40 8.83 -6.48
C ARG A 88 -0.63 7.47 -5.80
N THR A 89 -1.17 6.48 -6.50
CA THR A 89 -1.38 5.11 -5.98
C THR A 89 -0.17 4.19 -6.10
N LYS A 90 0.88 4.65 -6.77
CA LYS A 90 2.08 3.83 -6.99
C LYS A 90 2.98 3.90 -5.77
N ILE A 91 3.48 2.73 -5.36
CA ILE A 91 4.46 2.58 -4.28
C ILE A 91 5.63 1.76 -4.80
N ILE A 92 6.84 2.21 -4.51
CA ILE A 92 8.11 1.57 -4.87
C ILE A 92 9.03 1.53 -3.65
N THR A 93 10.06 0.71 -3.72
CA THR A 93 11.09 0.60 -2.68
C THR A 93 12.46 0.97 -3.22
N ASN A 94 13.37 1.36 -2.32
CA ASN A 94 14.75 1.62 -2.66
C ASN A 94 15.51 0.30 -2.84
N GLY A 95 15.08 -0.50 -3.82
CA GLY A 95 15.66 -1.80 -4.12
C GLY A 95 15.19 -2.38 -5.44
N GLY A 96 15.79 -3.48 -5.86
CA GLY A 96 15.45 -4.18 -7.10
C GLY A 96 15.69 -3.34 -8.35
N VAL A 97 14.73 -3.32 -9.27
CA VAL A 97 14.87 -2.58 -10.54
C VAL A 97 14.80 -1.06 -10.38
N THR A 98 14.18 -0.57 -9.29
CA THR A 98 14.14 0.86 -8.97
C THR A 98 15.52 1.36 -8.61
N ASN A 99 16.20 0.68 -7.72
CA ASN A 99 17.60 0.93 -7.37
C ASN A 99 18.37 -0.38 -7.20
N PRO A 100 19.17 -0.79 -8.21
CA PRO A 100 19.96 -2.03 -8.13
C PRO A 100 20.98 -2.05 -6.98
N ASN A 101 21.43 -0.89 -6.51
CA ASN A 101 22.35 -0.76 -5.39
C ASN A 101 21.59 -0.71 -4.03
N GLY A 102 20.30 -0.46 -4.07
CA GLY A 102 19.46 -0.41 -2.88
C GLY A 102 19.15 -1.80 -2.31
N LYS A 103 18.97 -1.85 -1.01
CA LYS A 103 18.73 -3.11 -0.28
C LYS A 103 17.28 -3.25 0.19
N VAL A 104 16.48 -2.20 0.09
CA VAL A 104 15.11 -2.19 0.61
C VAL A 104 14.28 -3.27 -0.04
N SER A 105 13.58 -4.01 0.81
CA SER A 105 12.64 -5.04 0.41
C SER A 105 11.43 -5.06 1.35
N LEU A 106 10.32 -5.61 0.91
CA LEU A 106 9.05 -5.53 1.61
C LEU A 106 8.36 -6.88 1.65
N LYS A 107 7.75 -7.21 2.79
CA LYS A 107 6.92 -8.39 2.97
C LYS A 107 5.51 -7.96 3.37
N ASN A 108 4.50 -8.52 2.71
CA ASN A 108 3.09 -8.35 3.07
C ASN A 108 2.68 -9.47 4.03
N LEU A 109 2.12 -9.10 5.18
CA LEU A 109 1.56 -10.01 6.18
C LEU A 109 0.03 -10.15 6.06
N GLY A 110 -0.58 -9.38 5.16
CA GLY A 110 -2.04 -9.31 5.05
C GLY A 110 -2.69 -8.42 6.13
N PRO A 111 -4.03 -8.49 6.25
CA PRO A 111 -4.81 -7.68 7.18
C PRO A 111 -4.80 -8.28 8.59
N VAL A 112 -3.61 -8.34 9.20
CA VAL A 112 -3.40 -8.85 10.56
C VAL A 112 -3.45 -7.71 11.59
N ASN A 113 -3.55 -8.07 12.88
CA ASN A 113 -3.46 -7.07 13.93
C ASN A 113 -2.05 -6.48 13.99
N PHE A 114 -1.94 -5.17 13.80
CA PHE A 114 -0.68 -4.44 13.76
C PHE A 114 0.11 -4.58 15.06
N ASP A 115 -0.55 -4.47 16.20
CA ASP A 115 0.10 -4.47 17.52
C ASP A 115 0.54 -5.88 17.96
N SER A 116 -0.04 -6.94 17.39
CA SER A 116 0.34 -8.32 17.71
C SER A 116 1.64 -8.79 17.02
N ILE A 117 2.16 -8.01 16.06
CA ILE A 117 3.38 -8.38 15.36
C ILE A 117 4.60 -7.94 16.16
N ALA A 118 5.25 -8.89 16.82
CA ALA A 118 6.45 -8.67 17.62
C ALA A 118 7.75 -9.06 16.92
N THR A 119 7.70 -10.04 16.02
CA THR A 119 8.90 -10.63 15.42
C THR A 119 9.06 -10.27 13.95
N ILE A 120 10.30 -10.13 13.50
CA ILE A 120 10.63 -9.88 12.10
C ILE A 120 10.65 -11.23 11.36
N PRO A 121 9.84 -11.40 10.30
CA PRO A 121 9.89 -12.59 9.46
C PRO A 121 11.26 -12.75 8.80
N ILE A 122 11.79 -13.99 8.75
CA ILE A 122 13.10 -14.27 8.17
C ILE A 122 13.07 -14.25 6.64
N ASN A 123 11.96 -14.67 6.02
CA ASN A 123 11.85 -14.89 4.58
C ASN A 123 10.62 -14.20 3.97
N GLY A 124 10.55 -14.18 2.64
CA GLY A 124 9.37 -13.70 1.89
C GLY A 124 9.41 -12.21 1.58
N TYR A 125 10.57 -11.59 1.64
CA TYR A 125 10.77 -10.19 1.22
C TYR A 125 10.88 -10.07 -0.30
N VAL A 126 10.21 -9.09 -0.84
CA VAL A 126 10.14 -8.81 -2.27
C VAL A 126 10.74 -7.44 -2.56
N LYS A 127 11.63 -7.38 -3.56
CA LYS A 127 12.15 -6.15 -4.13
C LYS A 127 11.33 -5.73 -5.35
N ASP A 128 11.51 -4.48 -5.77
CA ASP A 128 10.85 -3.97 -6.97
C ASP A 128 11.25 -4.77 -8.20
N SER A 129 10.27 -5.03 -9.04
CA SER A 129 10.42 -5.74 -10.31
C SER A 129 9.71 -4.98 -11.44
N LYS A 130 10.03 -5.31 -12.68
CA LYS A 130 9.35 -4.76 -13.85
C LYS A 130 8.29 -5.75 -14.33
N SER A 131 7.06 -5.29 -14.42
CA SER A 131 5.94 -6.07 -14.94
C SER A 131 5.18 -5.22 -15.96
N PHE A 132 4.98 -5.76 -17.17
CA PHE A 132 4.32 -5.05 -18.29
C PHE A 132 4.85 -3.62 -18.50
N GLY A 133 6.18 -3.44 -18.44
CA GLY A 133 6.84 -2.14 -18.61
C GLY A 133 6.78 -1.20 -17.41
N LYS A 134 6.03 -1.53 -16.35
CA LYS A 134 5.89 -0.71 -15.14
C LYS A 134 6.72 -1.26 -14.00
N ILE A 135 7.33 -0.35 -13.23
CA ILE A 135 8.02 -0.71 -11.98
C ILE A 135 6.97 -0.87 -10.88
N MET A 136 7.06 -1.96 -10.12
CA MET A 136 6.16 -2.26 -9.01
C MET A 136 6.83 -3.18 -7.99
N ASN A 137 6.42 -3.08 -6.74
CA ASN A 137 6.68 -4.07 -5.72
C ASN A 137 5.45 -4.95 -5.54
N LYS A 138 5.57 -6.25 -5.86
CA LYS A 138 4.43 -7.18 -5.81
C LYS A 138 3.84 -7.35 -4.41
N ALA A 139 4.64 -7.16 -3.35
CA ALA A 139 4.15 -7.31 -1.98
C ALA A 139 3.22 -6.17 -1.55
N ILE A 140 3.26 -4.99 -2.22
CA ILE A 140 2.44 -3.83 -1.89
C ILE A 140 1.58 -3.35 -3.06
N SER A 141 1.60 -4.02 -4.20
CA SER A 141 0.83 -3.58 -5.38
C SER A 141 -0.68 -3.59 -5.16
N ASP A 142 -1.16 -4.42 -4.27
CA ASP A 142 -2.56 -4.61 -3.89
C ASP A 142 -2.92 -3.94 -2.55
N TRP A 143 -2.23 -2.85 -2.18
CA TRP A 143 -2.46 -2.18 -0.91
C TRP A 143 -3.86 -1.57 -0.77
N TYR A 144 -4.58 -1.40 -1.87
CA TYR A 144 -5.90 -0.77 -1.91
C TYR A 144 -6.92 -1.57 -2.71
N LEU A 145 -8.19 -1.32 -2.40
CA LEU A 145 -9.33 -1.69 -3.19
C LEU A 145 -9.83 -0.46 -3.96
N TYR A 146 -10.08 -0.62 -5.26
CA TYR A 146 -10.71 0.40 -6.08
C TYR A 146 -12.23 0.17 -6.13
N ARG A 147 -13.01 1.14 -5.67
CA ARG A 147 -14.47 1.13 -5.72
C ARG A 147 -14.94 1.68 -7.06
N THR A 148 -15.39 0.83 -7.96
CA THR A 148 -15.79 1.23 -9.32
C THR A 148 -16.96 2.21 -9.34
N ARG A 149 -17.93 2.04 -8.46
CA ARG A 149 -19.14 2.90 -8.36
C ARG A 149 -18.81 4.34 -7.95
N THR A 150 -17.95 4.52 -6.98
CA THR A 150 -17.59 5.85 -6.44
C THR A 150 -16.24 6.34 -6.91
N HIS A 151 -15.49 5.52 -7.67
CA HIS A 151 -14.12 5.78 -8.12
C HIS A 151 -13.14 6.07 -6.97
N ASN A 152 -13.45 5.58 -5.78
CA ASN A 152 -12.66 5.78 -4.58
C ASN A 152 -11.65 4.65 -4.36
N ILE A 153 -10.62 4.98 -3.59
CA ILE A 153 -9.58 4.07 -3.15
C ILE A 153 -9.74 3.84 -1.66
N GLU A 154 -9.79 2.59 -1.25
CA GLU A 154 -9.87 2.17 0.14
C GLU A 154 -8.66 1.29 0.48
N SER A 155 -7.90 1.65 1.51
CA SER A 155 -6.76 0.84 1.95
C SER A 155 -7.23 -0.50 2.51
N GLN A 156 -6.58 -1.59 2.11
CA GLN A 156 -6.84 -2.92 2.67
C GLN A 156 -6.31 -3.09 4.09
N LYS A 157 -5.62 -2.09 4.65
CA LYS A 157 -5.02 -2.11 6.00
C LYS A 157 -4.04 -3.28 6.21
N ASN A 158 -3.48 -3.81 5.12
CA ASN A 158 -2.44 -4.83 5.24
C ASN A 158 -1.25 -4.29 6.03
N VAL A 159 -0.66 -5.17 6.84
CA VAL A 159 0.58 -4.88 7.57
C VAL A 159 1.75 -5.32 6.71
N TYR A 160 2.71 -4.44 6.57
CA TYR A 160 3.94 -4.66 5.81
C TYR A 160 5.15 -4.59 6.71
N ILE A 161 6.11 -5.49 6.51
CA ILE A 161 7.44 -5.40 7.10
C ILE A 161 8.40 -4.92 6.01
N VAL A 162 9.10 -3.85 6.28
CA VAL A 162 10.09 -3.27 5.38
C VAL A 162 11.48 -3.47 5.97
N GLN A 163 12.37 -4.10 5.22
CA GLN A 163 13.80 -4.04 5.45
C GLN A 163 14.31 -2.72 4.89
N MET A 164 14.77 -1.83 5.75
CA MET A 164 15.12 -0.45 5.39
C MET A 164 16.51 -0.34 4.74
N ALA A 165 16.79 0.85 4.21
CA ALA A 165 18.07 1.16 3.54
C ALA A 165 19.28 1.07 4.48
N ASP A 166 19.09 1.41 5.74
CA ASP A 166 20.10 1.34 6.82
C ASP A 166 20.31 -0.08 7.38
N GLY A 167 19.51 -1.05 6.93
CA GLY A 167 19.52 -2.44 7.40
C GLY A 167 18.60 -2.71 8.59
N GLY A 168 17.97 -1.69 9.15
CA GLY A 168 16.91 -1.84 10.15
C GLY A 168 15.62 -2.40 9.55
N HIS A 169 14.61 -2.57 10.39
CA HIS A 169 13.29 -3.01 9.96
C HIS A 169 12.21 -2.11 10.53
N LEU A 170 11.13 -1.95 9.79
CA LEU A 170 9.91 -1.33 10.30
C LEU A 170 8.70 -2.18 9.95
N LYS A 171 7.67 -2.13 10.78
CA LYS A 171 6.32 -2.54 10.39
C LYS A 171 5.50 -1.29 10.06
N MET A 172 4.71 -1.34 8.99
CA MET A 172 3.86 -0.24 8.60
C MET A 172 2.51 -0.73 8.07
N ARG A 173 1.49 0.14 8.14
CA ARG A 173 0.23 -0.01 7.41
C ARG A 173 -0.28 1.35 6.93
N ILE A 174 -0.99 1.35 5.82
CA ILE A 174 -1.61 2.54 5.26
C ILE A 174 -3.00 2.68 5.90
N LEU A 175 -3.21 3.77 6.66
CA LEU A 175 -4.46 4.04 7.36
C LEU A 175 -5.46 4.79 6.49
N ASN A 176 -4.97 5.75 5.72
CA ASN A 176 -5.80 6.65 4.92
C ASN A 176 -5.04 7.09 3.66
N TYR A 177 -5.79 7.34 2.58
CA TYR A 177 -5.26 7.82 1.30
C TYR A 177 -5.67 9.26 0.99
N TYR A 178 -6.62 9.82 1.74
CA TYR A 178 -7.18 11.15 1.47
C TYR A 178 -6.55 12.24 2.32
N CYS A 179 -6.48 13.47 1.76
CA CYS A 179 -5.77 14.59 2.37
C CYS A 179 -6.49 15.16 3.59
N ASN A 180 -7.78 15.45 3.44
CA ASN A 180 -8.58 16.15 4.43
C ASN A 180 -9.86 15.40 4.81
N ARG A 181 -9.92 14.12 4.49
CA ARG A 181 -11.07 13.25 4.75
C ARG A 181 -10.62 11.90 5.25
N GLU A 182 -11.49 11.23 5.99
CA GLU A 182 -11.32 9.82 6.32
C GLU A 182 -11.87 8.94 5.19
N GLU A 183 -11.28 7.77 4.98
CA GLU A 183 -11.79 6.81 3.98
C GLU A 183 -13.24 6.40 4.22
N SER A 184 -13.67 6.41 5.49
CA SER A 184 -15.06 6.12 5.89
C SER A 184 -16.07 7.10 5.27
N GLU A 185 -15.68 8.35 5.09
CA GLU A 185 -16.52 9.39 4.47
C GLU A 185 -16.65 9.18 2.96
N CYS A 186 -15.68 8.52 2.34
CA CYS A 186 -15.65 8.24 0.91
C CYS A 186 -16.35 6.93 0.50
N LYS A 187 -16.99 6.19 1.43
CA LYS A 187 -17.60 4.89 1.11
C LYS A 187 -18.82 5.01 0.19
N SER A 188 -19.63 6.02 0.40
CA SER A 188 -20.88 6.23 -0.33
C SER A 188 -20.88 7.43 -1.26
N VAL A 189 -19.86 8.28 -1.21
CA VAL A 189 -19.73 9.53 -1.97
C VAL A 189 -18.44 9.50 -2.77
N MET A 190 -18.45 10.05 -3.99
CA MET A 190 -17.23 10.25 -4.75
C MET A 190 -16.36 11.31 -4.07
N CYS A 191 -15.15 10.95 -3.67
CA CYS A 191 -14.15 11.90 -3.20
C CYS A 191 -13.29 12.39 -4.36
N GLY A 192 -13.05 13.70 -4.40
CA GLY A 192 -12.34 14.34 -5.50
C GLY A 192 -10.91 13.85 -5.67
N ARG A 193 -10.43 13.75 -6.91
CA ARG A 193 -9.04 13.35 -7.20
C ARG A 193 -8.00 14.28 -6.59
N GLN A 194 -8.32 15.54 -6.39
CA GLN A 194 -7.48 16.54 -5.72
C GLN A 194 -7.37 16.31 -4.21
N GLU A 195 -8.33 15.60 -3.61
CA GLU A 195 -8.36 15.26 -2.19
C GLU A 195 -7.64 13.94 -1.90
N ALA A 196 -7.07 13.30 -2.92
CA ALA A 196 -6.48 11.97 -2.83
C ALA A 196 -4.95 12.00 -2.97
N ALA A 197 -4.30 10.97 -2.46
CA ALA A 197 -2.86 10.73 -2.43
C ALA A 197 -2.10 11.50 -1.35
N CYS A 198 -2.74 11.70 -0.20
CA CYS A 198 -2.11 12.08 1.05
C CYS A 198 -2.14 10.87 2.00
N TYR A 199 -1.09 10.08 1.99
CA TYR A 199 -1.04 8.88 2.81
C TYR A 199 -0.90 9.24 4.29
N SER A 200 -1.71 8.61 5.13
CA SER A 200 -1.46 8.49 6.56
C SER A 200 -0.96 7.08 6.83
N ILE A 201 0.30 6.96 7.22
CA ILE A 201 0.97 5.66 7.41
C ILE A 201 1.33 5.53 8.88
N GLU A 202 0.77 4.53 9.54
CA GLU A 202 1.19 4.11 10.86
C GLU A 202 2.41 3.22 10.73
N TYR A 203 3.41 3.43 11.59
CA TYR A 203 4.64 2.65 11.54
C TYR A 203 5.30 2.51 12.90
N ILE A 204 6.08 1.45 13.08
CA ILE A 204 6.95 1.24 14.24
C ILE A 204 8.28 0.70 13.73
N LEU A 205 9.37 1.29 14.20
CA LEU A 205 10.72 0.79 13.95
C LEU A 205 11.02 -0.39 14.89
N ALA A 206 11.72 -1.39 14.37
CA ALA A 206 12.25 -2.46 15.21
C ALA A 206 13.36 -1.92 16.12
N ASP A 207 13.46 -2.52 17.27
CA ASP A 207 14.54 -2.26 18.23
C ASP A 207 15.88 -2.93 17.83
N ASN A 208 16.91 -2.71 18.63
CA ASN A 208 18.23 -3.32 18.41
C ASN A 208 18.21 -4.85 18.50
N ASN A 209 17.24 -5.44 19.18
CA ASN A 209 17.04 -6.88 19.31
C ASN A 209 16.26 -7.45 18.11
N LYS A 210 15.96 -6.65 17.10
CA LYS A 210 15.16 -7.01 15.93
C LYS A 210 13.75 -7.46 16.30
N THR A 211 13.16 -6.81 17.29
CA THR A 211 11.77 -7.01 17.67
C THR A 211 10.99 -5.69 17.57
N PHE A 212 9.67 -5.80 17.40
CA PHE A 212 8.81 -4.63 17.44
C PHE A 212 8.25 -4.49 18.87
N PRO A 213 8.29 -3.28 19.46
CA PRO A 213 7.68 -3.04 20.76
C PRO A 213 6.20 -3.42 20.73
N ILE A 214 5.80 -4.19 21.74
CA ILE A 214 4.41 -4.57 21.98
C ILE A 214 3.84 -3.59 22.99
N THR A 215 2.72 -2.95 22.65
CA THR A 215 2.03 -2.07 23.61
C THR A 215 1.31 -2.92 24.67
N ASN A 216 1.26 -2.46 25.92
CA ASN A 216 0.66 -3.20 27.04
C ASN A 216 -0.82 -3.60 26.82
N ASP A 217 -1.55 -2.87 25.99
CA ASP A 217 -2.92 -3.21 25.60
C ASP A 217 -3.01 -4.51 24.78
N SER A 218 -1.98 -4.84 24.00
CA SER A 218 -1.93 -6.07 23.23
C SER A 218 -1.69 -7.30 24.11
N LEU A 219 -0.93 -7.15 25.19
CA LEU A 219 -0.72 -8.22 26.18
C LEU A 219 -2.02 -8.60 26.90
N THR A 220 -2.85 -7.61 27.23
CA THR A 220 -4.15 -7.84 27.87
C THR A 220 -5.14 -8.56 26.93
N THR A 221 -5.06 -8.28 25.63
CA THR A 221 -5.90 -8.91 24.61
C THR A 221 -5.47 -10.34 24.33
N MET A 222 -4.16 -10.62 24.27
CA MET A 222 -3.62 -11.98 24.10
C MET A 222 -3.96 -12.87 25.30
N ALA A 223 -3.78 -12.37 26.52
CA ALA A 223 -4.11 -13.09 27.75
C ALA A 223 -5.62 -13.40 27.88
N ARG A 224 -6.51 -12.59 27.27
CA ARG A 224 -7.93 -12.87 27.18
C ARG A 224 -8.28 -13.95 26.14
N GLN A 225 -7.54 -14.02 25.05
CA GLN A 225 -7.77 -15.05 24.02
C GLN A 225 -7.29 -16.43 24.45
N GLU A 226 -6.20 -16.52 25.20
CA GLU A 226 -5.72 -17.80 25.78
C GLU A 226 -6.63 -18.36 26.87
N LYS A 227 -7.42 -17.52 27.55
CA LYS A 227 -8.40 -17.99 28.57
C LYS A 227 -9.73 -18.47 27.99
N ASN A 228 -9.98 -18.21 26.69
CA ASN A 228 -11.22 -18.56 26.02
C ASN A 228 -11.07 -19.72 24.99
N ASN A 229 -9.90 -20.34 24.93
CA ASN A 229 -9.63 -21.61 24.25
C ASN A 229 -9.31 -22.70 25.29
#